data_3b6f8d8b0e6b27b3dc571db07cf1abe6
#
_entry.id   3b6f8d8b0e6b27b3dc571db07cf1abe6
#
_cell.length_a   1.000
_cell.length_b   1.000
_cell.length_c   1.000
_cell.angle_alpha   90.00
_cell.angle_beta   90.00
_cell.angle_gamma   90.00
#
_symmetry.space_group_name_H-M   'P 1'
#
loop_
_entity.id
_entity.type
_entity.pdbx_description
1 polymer ?
#
loop_
_entity_poly.entity_id
_entity_poly.type
_entity_poly.pdbx_seq_one_letter_code
_entity_poly.pdbx_strand_id
1 'polypeptide(L)'
;MKIGIVGSDGYIAGYLLSHHQNKDYIEEILCIDKSDRADRFLDLAHPEAFDYSALDSLDYIIFTAAISGPDACADKFDDCWAINVTGTKHFIGEAIERQCRVLFFSSDAVFGNIPGAVYTESSETKAQTPYGKMKKAVEDAFKHSPYFKAIRLSYVA
;
A
#
# COMPACT_ATOMS: atom_id res chain seq x y z
N MET A 1 1.95 -20.39 -0.78
CA MET A 1 2.28 -19.09 -1.38
C MET A 1 3.14 -18.27 -0.42
N LYS A 2 4.03 -17.44 -0.96
CA LYS A 2 4.90 -16.56 -0.18
C LYS A 2 4.43 -15.12 -0.33
N ILE A 3 4.27 -14.41 0.79
CA ILE A 3 3.65 -13.09 0.85
C ILE A 3 4.58 -12.10 1.53
N GLY A 4 4.79 -10.92 0.94
CA GLY A 4 5.38 -9.78 1.60
C GLY A 4 4.30 -8.84 2.13
N ILE A 5 4.45 -8.33 3.34
CA ILE A 5 3.55 -7.31 3.90
C ILE A 5 4.36 -6.04 4.13
N VAL A 6 4.07 -4.99 3.36
CA VAL A 6 4.70 -3.67 3.47
C VAL A 6 3.86 -2.79 4.39
N GLY A 7 4.49 -2.24 5.42
CA GLY A 7 3.80 -1.60 6.53
C GLY A 7 3.36 -2.61 7.60
N SER A 8 4.19 -3.64 7.83
CA SER A 8 3.88 -4.80 8.67
C SER A 8 3.65 -4.45 10.14
N ASP A 9 4.15 -3.32 10.62
CA ASP A 9 3.95 -2.83 11.99
C ASP A 9 2.69 -1.97 12.15
N GLY A 10 1.98 -1.73 11.02
CA GLY A 10 0.76 -0.96 11.02
C GLY A 10 -0.45 -1.73 11.56
N TYR A 11 -1.50 -0.97 11.92
CA TYR A 11 -2.73 -1.51 12.51
C TYR A 11 -3.39 -2.58 11.61
N ILE A 12 -3.59 -2.29 10.33
CA ILE A 12 -4.21 -3.23 9.38
C ILE A 12 -3.35 -4.49 9.22
N ALA A 13 -2.04 -4.30 9.09
CA ALA A 13 -1.11 -5.43 8.94
C ALA A 13 -1.12 -6.34 10.17
N GLY A 14 -1.26 -5.80 11.37
CA GLY A 14 -1.39 -6.60 12.60
C GLY A 14 -2.56 -7.57 12.56
N TYR A 15 -3.73 -7.14 12.05
CA TYR A 15 -4.87 -8.04 11.85
C TYR A 15 -4.61 -9.08 10.76
N LEU A 16 -4.01 -8.68 9.64
CA LEU A 16 -3.67 -9.62 8.57
C LEU A 16 -2.69 -10.70 9.06
N LEU A 17 -1.65 -10.30 9.79
CA LEU A 17 -0.67 -11.23 10.37
C LEU A 17 -1.34 -12.20 11.33
N SER A 18 -2.14 -11.72 12.28
CA SER A 18 -2.83 -12.58 13.25
C SER A 18 -3.78 -13.59 12.61
N HIS A 19 -4.39 -13.22 11.47
CA HIS A 19 -5.30 -14.09 10.74
C HIS A 19 -4.58 -15.12 9.87
N HIS A 20 -3.43 -14.77 9.31
CA HIS A 20 -2.76 -15.57 8.27
C HIS A 20 -1.59 -16.42 8.76
N GLN A 21 -1.03 -16.17 9.94
CA GLN A 21 0.15 -16.86 10.47
C GLN A 21 0.04 -18.40 10.53
N ASN A 22 -1.17 -18.96 10.57
CA ASN A 22 -1.42 -20.39 10.73
C ASN A 22 -2.27 -20.98 9.60
N LYS A 23 -2.21 -20.42 8.39
CA LYS A 23 -2.96 -20.95 7.24
C LYS A 23 -2.07 -21.86 6.41
N ASP A 24 -2.49 -23.08 6.18
CA ASP A 24 -1.73 -24.10 5.45
C ASP A 24 -1.35 -23.71 4.01
N TYR A 25 -2.06 -22.75 3.41
CA TYR A 25 -1.76 -22.24 2.07
C TYR A 25 -0.69 -21.12 2.06
N ILE A 26 -0.28 -20.62 3.23
CA ILE A 26 0.81 -19.64 3.35
C ILE A 26 2.07 -20.34 3.83
N GLU A 27 3.07 -20.33 2.98
CA GLU A 27 4.38 -20.94 3.23
C GLU A 27 5.29 -19.97 4.01
N GLU A 28 5.23 -18.69 3.65
CA GLU A 28 6.10 -17.66 4.21
C GLU A 28 5.41 -16.31 4.22
N ILE A 29 5.61 -15.54 5.29
CA ILE A 29 5.25 -14.13 5.36
C ILE A 29 6.52 -13.34 5.66
N LEU A 30 6.90 -12.43 4.76
CA LEU A 30 8.01 -11.51 4.92
C LEU A 30 7.48 -10.15 5.38
N CYS A 31 7.82 -9.75 6.60
CA CYS A 31 7.46 -8.45 7.16
C CYS A 31 8.43 -7.38 6.68
N ILE A 32 7.91 -6.32 6.04
CA ILE A 32 8.70 -5.22 5.48
C ILE A 32 8.18 -3.90 6.08
N ASP A 33 9.03 -3.19 6.79
CA ASP A 33 8.65 -1.94 7.47
C ASP A 33 9.88 -1.07 7.77
N LYS A 34 9.67 0.16 8.19
CA LYS A 34 10.70 1.04 8.77
C LYS A 34 11.01 0.72 10.25
N SER A 35 10.36 -0.26 10.81
CA SER A 35 10.51 -0.70 12.19
C SER A 35 11.64 -1.71 12.34
N ASP A 36 12.32 -1.69 13.48
CA ASP A 36 13.33 -2.68 13.87
C ASP A 36 12.76 -4.10 14.07
N ARG A 37 11.43 -4.23 14.13
CA ARG A 37 10.73 -5.52 14.25
C ARG A 37 10.47 -6.20 12.90
N ALA A 38 10.68 -5.51 11.80
CA ALA A 38 10.49 -6.07 10.48
C ALA A 38 11.64 -7.02 10.07
N ASP A 39 11.34 -8.02 9.26
CA ASP A 39 12.35 -8.92 8.68
C ASP A 39 13.25 -8.18 7.69
N ARG A 40 12.72 -7.16 7.03
CA ARG A 40 13.43 -6.27 6.11
C ARG A 40 13.06 -4.82 6.38
N PHE A 41 14.09 -4.01 6.57
CA PHE A 41 13.94 -2.57 6.75
C PHE A 41 13.65 -1.89 5.41
N LEU A 42 12.59 -1.07 5.36
CA LEU A 42 12.22 -0.24 4.21
C LEU A 42 11.85 1.17 4.68
N ASP A 43 12.60 2.16 4.25
CA ASP A 43 12.18 3.56 4.34
C ASP A 43 11.67 4.04 2.97
N LEU A 44 10.37 4.30 2.85
CA LEU A 44 9.78 4.81 1.62
C LEU A 44 10.20 6.24 1.26
N ALA A 45 10.88 6.95 2.15
CA ALA A 45 11.55 8.20 1.79
C ALA A 45 12.85 7.94 0.99
N HIS A 46 13.43 6.75 1.12
CA HIS A 46 14.66 6.30 0.45
C HIS A 46 14.48 4.89 -0.11
N PRO A 47 13.51 4.66 -1.00
CA PRO A 47 13.14 3.33 -1.47
C PRO A 47 14.26 2.64 -2.27
N GLU A 48 15.17 3.41 -2.86
CA GLU A 48 16.33 2.92 -3.59
C GLU A 48 17.36 2.19 -2.72
N ALA A 49 17.31 2.39 -1.40
CA ALA A 49 18.21 1.72 -0.46
C ALA A 49 17.73 0.30 -0.09
N PHE A 50 16.51 -0.08 -0.47
CA PHE A 50 15.97 -1.41 -0.17
C PHE A 50 16.60 -2.48 -1.08
N ASP A 51 16.95 -3.63 -0.49
CA ASP A 51 17.39 -4.79 -1.27
C ASP A 51 16.20 -5.52 -1.90
N TYR A 52 15.90 -5.17 -3.13
CA TYR A 52 14.77 -5.74 -3.88
C TYR A 52 14.92 -7.21 -4.23
N SER A 53 16.10 -7.81 -4.10
CA SER A 53 16.27 -9.27 -4.27
C SER A 53 15.46 -10.06 -3.24
N ALA A 54 15.12 -9.45 -2.11
CA ALA A 54 14.22 -10.04 -1.10
C ALA A 54 12.80 -10.34 -1.64
N LEU A 55 12.40 -9.73 -2.75
CA LEU A 55 11.09 -9.94 -3.38
C LEU A 55 11.09 -11.08 -4.41
N ASP A 56 12.24 -11.55 -4.88
CA ASP A 56 12.36 -12.49 -6.01
C ASP A 56 11.62 -13.83 -5.80
N SER A 57 11.41 -14.22 -4.55
CA SER A 57 10.70 -15.47 -4.20
C SER A 57 9.24 -15.26 -3.80
N LEU A 58 8.74 -14.03 -3.78
CA LEU A 58 7.40 -13.73 -3.30
C LEU A 58 6.37 -13.80 -4.42
N ASP A 59 5.23 -14.41 -4.12
CA ASP A 59 4.07 -14.46 -5.03
C ASP A 59 3.24 -13.18 -4.97
N TYR A 60 3.10 -12.62 -3.76
CA TYR A 60 2.22 -11.48 -3.48
C TYR A 60 2.91 -10.47 -2.57
N ILE A 61 2.59 -9.21 -2.81
CA ILE A 61 2.84 -8.09 -1.90
C ILE A 61 1.51 -7.52 -1.44
N ILE A 62 1.30 -7.46 -0.14
CA ILE A 62 0.21 -6.72 0.48
C ILE A 62 0.79 -5.39 0.96
N PHE A 63 0.40 -4.29 0.30
CA PHE A 63 0.95 -2.97 0.57
C PHE A 63 -0.01 -2.15 1.41
N THR A 64 0.27 -2.03 2.72
CA THR A 64 -0.55 -1.29 3.69
C THR A 64 0.13 0.00 4.17
N ALA A 65 1.43 0.18 3.91
CA ALA A 65 2.18 1.33 4.38
C ALA A 65 1.63 2.64 3.83
N ALA A 66 1.42 3.60 4.70
CA ALA A 66 1.16 5.00 4.36
C ALA A 66 1.27 5.89 5.60
N ILE A 67 1.64 7.14 5.41
CA ILE A 67 1.30 8.18 6.37
C ILE A 67 -0.20 8.45 6.19
N SER A 68 -1.00 8.05 7.18
CA SER A 68 -2.45 8.23 7.19
C SER A 68 -2.83 9.32 8.18
N GLY A 69 -3.84 10.07 7.84
CA GLY A 69 -4.36 11.16 8.66
C GLY A 69 -4.55 12.41 7.79
N PRO A 70 -5.77 12.94 7.74
CA PRO A 70 -6.06 14.11 6.91
C PRO A 70 -5.19 15.31 7.28
N ASP A 71 -4.97 15.53 8.57
CA ASP A 71 -4.21 16.69 9.06
C ASP A 71 -2.71 16.53 8.78
N ALA A 72 -2.14 15.34 9.02
CA ALA A 72 -0.71 15.09 8.76
C ALA A 72 -0.34 15.30 7.29
N CYS A 73 -1.19 14.86 6.36
CA CYS A 73 -0.95 15.02 4.94
C CYS A 73 -1.25 16.45 4.43
N ALA A 74 -2.01 17.25 5.18
CA ALA A 74 -2.22 18.66 4.86
C ALA A 74 -1.04 19.52 5.32
N ASP A 75 -0.56 19.29 6.55
CA ASP A 75 0.50 20.10 7.17
C ASP A 75 1.90 19.83 6.58
N LYS A 76 2.15 18.58 6.14
CA LYS A 76 3.44 18.11 5.60
C LYS A 76 3.25 17.46 4.22
N PHE A 77 2.62 18.19 3.32
CA PHE A 77 2.23 17.63 2.02
C PHE A 77 3.41 17.02 1.24
N ASP A 78 4.53 17.72 1.14
CA ASP A 78 5.68 17.27 0.34
C ASP A 78 6.31 16.01 0.94
N ASP A 79 6.46 15.93 2.26
CA ASP A 79 6.98 14.74 2.95
C ASP A 79 6.04 13.55 2.76
N CYS A 80 4.73 13.79 2.94
CA CYS A 80 3.74 12.75 2.72
C CYS A 80 3.67 12.30 1.25
N TRP A 81 3.82 13.23 0.30
CA TRP A 81 3.87 12.90 -1.12
C TRP A 81 5.09 12.05 -1.46
N ALA A 82 6.27 12.42 -0.93
CA ALA A 82 7.50 11.65 -1.14
C ALA A 82 7.34 10.18 -0.70
N ILE A 83 6.69 9.94 0.44
CA ILE A 83 6.48 8.60 1.00
C ILE A 83 5.28 7.91 0.34
N ASN A 84 4.08 8.54 0.38
CA ASN A 84 2.83 7.92 -0.02
C ASN A 84 2.68 7.77 -1.55
N VAL A 85 3.42 8.55 -2.34
CA VAL A 85 3.35 8.51 -3.79
C VAL A 85 4.68 8.08 -4.40
N THR A 86 5.74 8.86 -4.22
CA THR A 86 7.00 8.64 -4.92
C THR A 86 7.65 7.31 -4.49
N GLY A 87 7.88 7.14 -3.20
CA GLY A 87 8.47 5.91 -2.65
C GLY A 87 7.58 4.69 -2.83
N THR A 88 6.27 4.85 -2.62
CA THR A 88 5.29 3.79 -2.85
C THR A 88 5.29 3.32 -4.31
N LYS A 89 5.30 4.25 -5.27
CA LYS A 89 5.37 3.91 -6.71
C LYS A 89 6.68 3.23 -7.09
N HIS A 90 7.79 3.68 -6.53
CA HIS A 90 9.09 3.04 -6.75
C HIS A 90 9.04 1.57 -6.28
N PHE A 91 8.63 1.33 -5.04
CA PHE A 91 8.56 -0.03 -4.51
C PHE A 91 7.60 -0.94 -5.30
N ILE A 92 6.39 -0.44 -5.61
CA ILE A 92 5.41 -1.22 -6.37
C ILE A 92 5.92 -1.52 -7.79
N GLY A 93 6.59 -0.57 -8.44
CA GLY A 93 7.21 -0.77 -9.74
C GLY A 93 8.23 -1.91 -9.71
N GLU A 94 9.16 -1.89 -8.75
CA GLU A 94 10.15 -2.94 -8.54
C GLU A 94 9.53 -4.31 -8.26
N ALA A 95 8.44 -4.35 -7.46
CA ALA A 95 7.72 -5.59 -7.19
C ALA A 95 7.05 -6.16 -8.46
N ILE A 96 6.44 -5.29 -9.28
CA ILE A 96 5.80 -5.69 -10.54
C ILE A 96 6.82 -6.19 -11.57
N GLU A 97 7.99 -5.55 -11.68
CA GLU A 97 9.08 -6.00 -12.55
C GLU A 97 9.57 -7.42 -12.18
N ARG A 98 9.49 -7.77 -10.91
CA ARG A 98 9.76 -9.12 -10.38
C ARG A 98 8.57 -10.06 -10.43
N GLN A 99 7.48 -9.65 -11.13
CA GLN A 99 6.25 -10.43 -11.28
C GLN A 99 5.51 -10.73 -9.97
N CYS A 100 5.79 -10.00 -8.90
CA CYS A 100 4.98 -10.05 -7.69
C CYS A 100 3.61 -9.41 -7.95
N ARG A 101 2.54 -10.07 -7.51
CA ARG A 101 1.20 -9.49 -7.54
C ARG A 101 1.03 -8.56 -6.35
N VAL A 102 0.72 -7.30 -6.61
CA VAL A 102 0.56 -6.28 -5.58
C VAL A 102 -0.91 -6.03 -5.28
N LEU A 103 -1.27 -6.17 -4.02
CA LEU A 103 -2.53 -5.75 -3.45
C LEU A 103 -2.30 -4.45 -2.66
N PHE A 104 -2.70 -3.33 -3.23
CA PHE A 104 -2.52 -2.01 -2.65
C PHE A 104 -3.75 -1.58 -1.83
N PHE A 105 -3.51 -1.22 -0.59
CA PHE A 105 -4.55 -0.69 0.29
C PHE A 105 -4.75 0.80 0.01
N SER A 106 -5.76 1.08 -0.78
CA SER A 106 -6.24 2.42 -1.10
C SER A 106 -7.34 2.87 -0.12
N SER A 107 -8.06 3.90 -0.46
CA SER A 107 -9.11 4.50 0.37
C SER A 107 -10.28 4.96 -0.47
N ASP A 108 -11.48 4.98 0.11
CA ASP A 108 -12.68 5.62 -0.45
C ASP A 108 -12.51 7.12 -0.67
N ALA A 109 -11.55 7.76 0.01
CA ALA A 109 -11.17 9.16 -0.23
C ALA A 109 -10.80 9.46 -1.70
N VAL A 110 -10.51 8.45 -2.52
CA VAL A 110 -10.29 8.61 -3.97
C VAL A 110 -11.54 9.03 -4.73
N PHE A 111 -12.73 8.75 -4.20
CA PHE A 111 -14.00 9.13 -4.84
C PHE A 111 -14.38 10.60 -4.62
N GLY A 112 -13.80 11.26 -3.63
CA GLY A 112 -14.23 12.55 -3.14
C GLY A 112 -15.31 12.43 -2.05
N ASN A 113 -15.75 13.56 -1.54
CA ASN A 113 -16.72 13.60 -0.44
C ASN A 113 -18.03 14.25 -0.92
N ILE A 114 -18.85 13.51 -1.65
CA ILE A 114 -20.15 13.95 -2.14
C ILE A 114 -21.21 13.40 -1.19
N PRO A 115 -21.92 14.25 -0.43
CA PRO A 115 -22.95 13.83 0.49
C PRO A 115 -24.05 12.98 -0.19
N GLY A 116 -24.35 11.81 0.39
CA GLY A 116 -25.40 10.92 -0.12
C GLY A 116 -25.01 10.11 -1.36
N ALA A 117 -23.80 10.24 -1.87
CA ALA A 117 -23.33 9.42 -2.99
C ALA A 117 -23.05 7.98 -2.55
N VAL A 118 -23.42 7.04 -3.41
CA VAL A 118 -23.07 5.62 -3.28
C VAL A 118 -22.04 5.30 -4.36
N TYR A 119 -20.90 4.79 -3.93
CA TYR A 119 -19.81 4.46 -4.83
C TYR A 119 -19.69 2.96 -5.04
N THR A 120 -19.26 2.59 -6.24
CA THR A 120 -18.89 1.23 -6.65
C THR A 120 -17.46 1.24 -7.17
N GLU A 121 -16.92 0.08 -7.46
CA GLU A 121 -15.56 -0.08 -7.99
C GLU A 121 -15.40 0.65 -9.35
N SER A 122 -16.47 0.79 -10.11
CA SER A 122 -16.50 1.48 -11.41
C SER A 122 -16.78 2.98 -11.34
N SER A 123 -17.08 3.51 -10.14
CA SER A 123 -17.34 4.93 -9.96
C SER A 123 -16.12 5.77 -10.30
N GLU A 124 -16.36 6.93 -10.92
CA GLU A 124 -15.29 7.89 -11.23
C GLU A 124 -14.61 8.38 -9.96
N THR A 125 -13.28 8.43 -9.98
CA THR A 125 -12.49 8.93 -8.84
C THR A 125 -12.27 10.44 -8.95
N LYS A 126 -12.68 11.19 -7.92
CA LYS A 126 -12.60 12.66 -7.83
C LYS A 126 -11.99 13.09 -6.49
N ALA A 127 -10.82 12.56 -6.16
CA ALA A 127 -10.15 12.85 -4.89
C ALA A 127 -10.02 14.34 -4.61
N GLN A 128 -10.48 14.79 -3.46
CA GLN A 128 -10.44 16.18 -3.02
C GLN A 128 -9.38 16.41 -1.95
N THR A 129 -9.24 15.48 -1.01
CA THR A 129 -8.27 15.58 0.08
C THR A 129 -6.84 15.28 -0.39
N PRO A 130 -5.80 15.83 0.27
CA PRO A 130 -4.41 15.47 -0.01
C PRO A 130 -4.16 13.96 0.00
N TYR A 131 -4.62 13.29 1.05
CA TYR A 131 -4.48 11.84 1.17
C TYR A 131 -5.18 11.05 0.04
N GLY A 132 -6.42 11.43 -0.29
CA GLY A 132 -7.15 10.82 -1.41
C GLY A 132 -6.44 11.01 -2.75
N LYS A 133 -5.87 12.20 -3.00
CA LYS A 133 -5.06 12.49 -4.20
C LYS A 133 -3.81 11.62 -4.26
N MET A 134 -3.14 11.40 -3.12
CA MET A 134 -1.96 10.52 -3.03
C MET A 134 -2.32 9.07 -3.36
N LYS A 135 -3.39 8.53 -2.76
CA LYS A 135 -3.87 7.17 -3.07
C LYS A 135 -4.26 7.02 -4.53
N LYS A 136 -5.01 7.99 -5.07
CA LYS A 136 -5.39 8.03 -6.48
C LYS A 136 -4.17 8.06 -7.42
N ALA A 137 -3.13 8.83 -7.11
CA ALA A 137 -1.92 8.92 -7.91
C ALA A 137 -1.19 7.57 -8.04
N VAL A 138 -1.21 6.74 -7.00
CA VAL A 138 -0.67 5.38 -7.04
C VAL A 138 -1.57 4.46 -7.87
N GLU A 139 -2.89 4.48 -7.66
CA GLU A 139 -3.83 3.69 -8.48
C GLU A 139 -3.68 4.00 -9.97
N ASP A 140 -3.66 5.29 -10.33
CA ASP A 140 -3.55 5.72 -11.73
C ASP A 140 -2.25 5.26 -12.40
N ALA A 141 -1.16 5.17 -11.64
CA ALA A 141 0.13 4.70 -12.16
C ALA A 141 0.12 3.23 -12.57
N PHE A 142 -0.67 2.39 -11.89
CA PHE A 142 -0.61 0.93 -12.06
C PHE A 142 -1.93 0.28 -12.48
N LYS A 143 -3.01 1.03 -12.66
CA LYS A 143 -4.36 0.50 -12.97
C LYS A 143 -4.45 -0.41 -14.19
N HIS A 144 -3.50 -0.33 -15.10
CA HIS A 144 -3.46 -1.17 -16.31
C HIS A 144 -2.52 -2.38 -16.17
N SER A 145 -1.79 -2.50 -15.04
CA SER A 145 -0.94 -3.66 -14.80
C SER A 145 -1.77 -4.87 -14.36
N PRO A 146 -1.56 -6.06 -14.96
CA PRO A 146 -2.21 -7.29 -14.52
C PRO A 146 -1.70 -7.76 -13.14
N TYR A 147 -0.57 -7.23 -12.67
CA TYR A 147 0.03 -7.52 -11.38
C TYR A 147 -0.42 -6.57 -10.26
N PHE A 148 -1.28 -5.61 -10.55
CA PHE A 148 -1.73 -4.63 -9.55
C PHE A 148 -3.24 -4.68 -9.33
N LYS A 149 -3.64 -4.68 -8.06
CA LYS A 149 -5.02 -4.47 -7.63
C LYS A 149 -5.05 -3.51 -6.45
N ALA A 150 -6.06 -2.64 -6.42
CA ALA A 150 -6.32 -1.76 -5.29
C ALA A 150 -7.57 -2.18 -4.54
N ILE A 151 -7.51 -2.16 -3.21
CA ILE A 151 -8.69 -2.26 -2.33
C ILE A 151 -8.94 -0.88 -1.74
N ARG A 152 -10.11 -0.32 -1.96
CA ARG A 152 -10.52 0.98 -1.42
C ARG A 152 -11.30 0.76 -0.13
N LEU A 153 -10.61 0.95 1.00
CA LEU A 153 -11.23 0.84 2.32
C LEU A 153 -11.96 2.13 2.67
N SER A 154 -13.16 2.01 3.26
CA SER A 154 -13.93 3.15 3.75
C SER A 154 -13.49 3.52 5.16
N TYR A 155 -13.74 2.67 6.13
CA TYR A 155 -13.37 2.89 7.53
C TYR A 155 -12.92 1.57 8.15
N VAL A 156 -11.84 1.63 8.93
CA VAL A 156 -11.34 0.48 9.69
C VAL A 156 -11.36 0.87 11.16
N ALA A 157 -12.30 0.29 11.91
CA ALA A 157 -12.47 0.51 13.34
C ALA A 157 -11.55 -0.40 14.15
#